data_49c8fcb9529142ae7ee30d1b6e099c9c
#
_entry.id   49c8fcb9529142ae7ee30d1b6e099c9c
#
_cell.length_a   1.000
_cell.length_b   1.000
_cell.length_c   1.000
_cell.angle_alpha   90.00
_cell.angle_beta   90.00
_cell.angle_gamma   90.00
#
_symmetry.space_group_name_H-M   'P 1'
#
loop_
_entity.id
_entity.type
_entity.pdbx_description
1 polymer ?
#
loop_
_entity_poly.entity_id
_entity_poly.type
_entity_poly.pdbx_seq_one_letter_code
_entity_poly.pdbx_strand_id
1 'polypeptide(L)'
;MDEKIAIVTGGASGIGLATAKKLLSEGAKVVLVDWNQGVRDIARSLNEDAIGIRCDVSSEEDVKKCVSDVIEKFGHIDYLVANAGIGGGPNKAHEVSLEEWNKVIAVNQTGIFLINKYVINEMLKSGGGAIVNTSSMYGLVGTTMSFAYSASKGAINQMTRSLALTYARDNIRVNAIAPGYVDTPILASVPKDMKDAMANQLPIGRLTSWI
;
A
#
# COMPACT_ATOMS: atom_id res chain seq x y z
N MET A 1 1.28 -2.04 21.57
CA MET A 1 0.95 -3.03 20.50
C MET A 1 1.83 -4.28 20.62
N ASP A 2 2.18 -4.62 21.84
CA ASP A 2 3.13 -5.71 22.10
C ASP A 2 2.68 -7.02 21.43
N GLU A 3 3.63 -7.67 20.77
CA GLU A 3 3.45 -8.92 20.01
C GLU A 3 2.51 -8.90 18.79
N LYS A 4 1.98 -7.72 18.40
CA LYS A 4 1.15 -7.62 17.19
C LYS A 4 1.99 -7.70 15.92
N ILE A 5 1.55 -8.50 14.96
CA ILE A 5 2.24 -8.72 13.68
C ILE A 5 1.59 -7.87 12.59
N ALA A 6 2.38 -7.01 11.96
CA ALA A 6 1.94 -6.12 10.90
C ALA A 6 2.67 -6.40 9.58
N ILE A 7 1.96 -6.48 8.48
CA ILE A 7 2.51 -6.47 7.12
C ILE A 7 2.30 -5.08 6.52
N VAL A 8 3.36 -4.49 5.96
CA VAL A 8 3.31 -3.23 5.23
C VAL A 8 3.87 -3.43 3.83
N THR A 9 3.01 -3.39 2.80
CA THR A 9 3.47 -3.46 1.41
C THR A 9 3.90 -2.07 0.90
N GLY A 10 4.89 -2.03 0.00
CA GLY A 10 5.57 -0.78 -0.34
C GLY A 10 6.35 -0.22 0.87
N GLY A 11 6.85 -1.11 1.72
CA GLY A 11 7.46 -0.78 3.01
C GLY A 11 8.88 -0.25 2.94
N ALA A 12 9.52 -0.28 1.78
CA ALA A 12 10.91 0.17 1.63
C ALA A 12 11.07 1.70 1.50
N SER A 13 9.99 2.45 1.31
CA SER A 13 10.05 3.90 1.09
C SER A 13 8.74 4.63 1.42
N GLY A 14 8.78 5.95 1.43
CA GLY A 14 7.62 6.83 1.49
C GLY A 14 6.65 6.52 2.64
N ILE A 15 5.36 6.56 2.34
CA ILE A 15 4.28 6.35 3.32
C ILE A 15 4.40 4.96 3.98
N GLY A 16 4.73 3.92 3.21
CA GLY A 16 4.89 2.57 3.75
C GLY A 16 6.00 2.48 4.79
N LEU A 17 7.18 3.04 4.49
CA LEU A 17 8.30 3.06 5.43
C LEU A 17 8.00 3.88 6.69
N ALA A 18 7.35 5.05 6.55
CA ALA A 18 6.94 5.85 7.71
C ALA A 18 5.94 5.09 8.58
N THR A 19 4.97 4.42 7.95
CA THR A 19 4.00 3.58 8.65
C THR A 19 4.69 2.43 9.39
N ALA A 20 5.63 1.75 8.74
CA ALA A 20 6.41 0.68 9.37
C ALA A 20 7.16 1.19 10.61
N LYS A 21 7.86 2.33 10.50
CA LYS A 21 8.55 2.97 11.63
C LYS A 21 7.59 3.31 12.77
N LYS A 22 6.41 3.84 12.45
CA LYS A 22 5.41 4.18 13.48
C LYS A 22 4.88 2.93 14.17
N LEU A 23 4.55 1.87 13.44
CA LEU A 23 4.10 0.60 14.02
C LEU A 23 5.17 -0.02 14.93
N LEU A 24 6.44 -0.01 14.50
CA LEU A 24 7.57 -0.45 15.35
C LEU A 24 7.67 0.36 16.63
N SER A 25 7.53 1.69 16.55
CA SER A 25 7.56 2.56 17.75
C SER A 25 6.41 2.32 18.72
N GLU A 26 5.33 1.69 18.27
CA GLU A 26 4.18 1.28 19.09
C GLU A 26 4.31 -0.18 19.59
N GLY A 27 5.45 -0.83 19.37
CA GLY A 27 5.74 -2.18 19.86
C GLY A 27 5.24 -3.32 18.98
N ALA A 28 4.86 -3.06 17.72
CA ALA A 28 4.51 -4.13 16.78
C ALA A 28 5.77 -4.74 16.14
N LYS A 29 5.71 -6.02 15.80
CA LYS A 29 6.65 -6.64 14.86
C LYS A 29 6.18 -6.35 13.44
N VAL A 30 7.06 -5.85 12.58
CA VAL A 30 6.67 -5.35 11.26
C VAL A 30 7.40 -6.07 10.14
N VAL A 31 6.64 -6.61 9.20
CA VAL A 31 7.16 -7.18 7.95
C VAL A 31 7.03 -6.14 6.85
N LEU A 32 8.17 -5.58 6.43
CA LEU A 32 8.28 -4.70 5.27
C LEU A 32 8.29 -5.55 4.01
N VAL A 33 7.26 -5.41 3.19
CA VAL A 33 7.12 -6.13 1.91
C VAL A 33 7.34 -5.14 0.77
N ASP A 34 8.29 -5.42 -0.11
CA ASP A 34 8.60 -4.54 -1.25
C ASP A 34 9.24 -5.32 -2.40
N TRP A 35 9.08 -4.87 -3.64
CA TRP A 35 9.79 -5.41 -4.79
C TRP A 35 11.28 -5.03 -4.80
N ASN A 36 11.66 -3.99 -4.06
CA ASN A 36 13.03 -3.49 -3.92
C ASN A 36 13.92 -4.57 -3.28
N GLN A 37 15.05 -4.85 -3.94
CA GLN A 37 16.01 -5.84 -3.44
C GLN A 37 16.62 -5.47 -2.08
N GLY A 38 16.74 -4.18 -1.79
CA GLY A 38 17.28 -3.66 -0.52
C GLY A 38 16.31 -3.70 0.66
N VAL A 39 15.08 -4.18 0.51
CA VAL A 39 14.06 -4.16 1.59
C VAL A 39 14.54 -4.87 2.86
N ARG A 40 15.35 -5.93 2.73
CA ARG A 40 15.91 -6.66 3.87
C ARG A 40 16.90 -5.81 4.67
N ASP A 41 17.76 -5.07 4.00
CA ASP A 41 18.75 -4.21 4.65
C ASP A 41 18.07 -2.98 5.26
N ILE A 42 17.06 -2.43 4.59
CA ILE A 42 16.23 -1.36 5.15
C ILE A 42 15.56 -1.84 6.45
N ALA A 43 14.94 -3.01 6.46
CA ALA A 43 14.30 -3.54 7.66
C ALA A 43 15.32 -3.72 8.79
N ARG A 44 16.47 -4.35 8.53
CA ARG A 44 17.54 -4.54 9.53
C ARG A 44 18.04 -3.21 10.11
N SER A 45 18.04 -2.13 9.32
CA SER A 45 18.47 -0.81 9.78
C SER A 45 17.48 -0.14 10.74
N LEU A 46 16.25 -0.64 10.87
CA LEU A 46 15.23 -0.09 11.75
C LEU A 46 15.39 -0.62 13.19
N ASN A 47 15.20 -1.91 13.37
CA ASN A 47 15.45 -2.65 14.62
C ASN A 47 15.24 -4.17 14.40
N GLU A 48 15.35 -4.97 15.49
CA GLU A 48 15.21 -6.43 15.46
C GLU A 48 13.78 -6.92 15.21
N ASP A 49 12.77 -6.10 15.48
CA ASP A 49 11.35 -6.41 15.23
C ASP A 49 10.92 -6.13 13.79
N ALA A 50 11.83 -5.65 12.95
CA ALA A 50 11.58 -5.38 11.55
C ALA A 50 12.17 -6.48 10.66
N ILE A 51 11.36 -7.01 9.72
CA ILE A 51 11.78 -8.00 8.75
C ILE A 51 11.45 -7.51 7.35
N GLY A 52 12.38 -7.68 6.40
CA GLY A 52 12.17 -7.37 5.00
C GLY A 52 11.91 -8.63 4.17
N ILE A 53 10.84 -8.65 3.40
CA ILE A 53 10.54 -9.69 2.41
C ILE A 53 10.45 -9.03 1.03
N ARG A 54 11.26 -9.52 0.09
CA ARG A 54 11.12 -9.12 -1.31
C ARG A 54 9.93 -9.84 -1.92
N CYS A 55 8.99 -9.07 -2.48
CA CYS A 55 7.78 -9.60 -3.10
C CYS A 55 7.28 -8.61 -4.15
N ASP A 56 6.95 -9.11 -5.33
CA ASP A 56 6.16 -8.37 -6.31
C ASP A 56 4.67 -8.61 -6.02
N VAL A 57 3.97 -7.58 -5.55
CA VAL A 57 2.54 -7.69 -5.21
C VAL A 57 1.65 -8.00 -6.42
N SER A 58 2.12 -7.80 -7.65
CA SER A 58 1.39 -8.17 -8.87
C SER A 58 1.49 -9.66 -9.21
N SER A 59 2.42 -10.39 -8.56
CA SER A 59 2.60 -11.84 -8.68
C SER A 59 1.84 -12.58 -7.59
N GLU A 60 0.84 -13.38 -7.97
CA GLU A 60 0.07 -14.18 -7.00
C GLU A 60 0.95 -15.19 -6.26
N GLU A 61 1.94 -15.77 -6.95
CA GLU A 61 2.88 -16.71 -6.36
C GLU A 61 3.75 -16.04 -5.29
N ASP A 62 4.31 -14.87 -5.59
CA ASP A 62 5.12 -14.10 -4.65
C ASP A 62 4.31 -13.71 -3.41
N VAL A 63 3.08 -13.22 -3.60
CA VAL A 63 2.20 -12.83 -2.49
C VAL A 63 1.84 -14.02 -1.62
N LYS A 64 1.47 -15.15 -2.22
CA LYS A 64 1.17 -16.39 -1.50
C LYS A 64 2.36 -16.85 -0.68
N LYS A 65 3.55 -16.86 -1.29
CA LYS A 65 4.78 -17.22 -0.59
C LYS A 65 5.09 -16.25 0.55
N CYS A 66 5.00 -14.95 0.31
CA CYS A 66 5.24 -13.91 1.31
C CYS A 66 4.35 -14.10 2.54
N VAL A 67 3.04 -14.30 2.35
CA VAL A 67 2.10 -14.53 3.47
C VAL A 67 2.41 -15.84 4.18
N SER A 68 2.74 -16.90 3.45
CA SER A 68 3.15 -18.19 4.05
C SER A 68 4.40 -18.05 4.92
N ASP A 69 5.44 -17.33 4.44
CA ASP A 69 6.67 -17.08 5.18
C ASP A 69 6.40 -16.30 6.49
N VAL A 70 5.45 -15.36 6.46
CA VAL A 70 5.03 -14.62 7.67
C VAL A 70 4.31 -15.53 8.66
N ILE A 71 3.41 -16.38 8.20
CA ILE A 71 2.67 -17.32 9.06
C ILE A 71 3.63 -18.38 9.63
N GLU A 72 4.55 -18.89 8.86
CA GLU A 72 5.58 -19.86 9.35
C GLU A 72 6.40 -19.24 10.48
N LYS A 73 6.73 -17.94 10.39
CA LYS A 73 7.56 -17.27 11.37
C LYS A 73 6.81 -16.80 12.62
N PHE A 74 5.58 -16.29 12.47
CA PHE A 74 4.87 -15.60 13.54
C PHE A 74 3.55 -16.27 13.95
N GLY A 75 3.03 -17.22 13.17
CA GLY A 75 1.80 -17.95 13.44
C GLY A 75 0.51 -17.20 13.09
N HIS A 76 0.52 -15.87 13.01
CA HIS A 76 -0.66 -15.06 12.73
C HIS A 76 -0.32 -13.71 12.12
N ILE A 77 -1.33 -12.96 11.67
CA ILE A 77 -1.24 -11.59 11.16
C ILE A 77 -2.38 -10.77 11.78
N ASP A 78 -2.05 -9.69 12.49
CA ASP A 78 -3.04 -8.79 13.09
C ASP A 78 -3.36 -7.59 12.19
N TYR A 79 -2.36 -7.06 11.49
CA TYR A 79 -2.51 -5.83 10.71
C TYR A 79 -1.95 -5.98 9.30
N LEU A 80 -2.69 -5.44 8.33
CA LEU A 80 -2.22 -5.25 6.97
C LEU A 80 -2.32 -3.78 6.58
N VAL A 81 -1.22 -3.20 6.13
CA VAL A 81 -1.20 -1.93 5.41
C VAL A 81 -0.86 -2.22 3.95
N ALA A 82 -1.88 -2.32 3.12
CA ALA A 82 -1.76 -2.57 1.69
C ALA A 82 -1.49 -1.23 0.98
N ASN A 83 -0.20 -0.87 0.90
CA ASN A 83 0.24 0.46 0.45
C ASN A 83 1.04 0.43 -0.87
N ALA A 84 1.57 -0.72 -1.28
CA ALA A 84 2.33 -0.82 -2.54
C ALA A 84 1.55 -0.24 -3.73
N GLY A 85 2.25 0.55 -4.54
CA GLY A 85 1.65 1.17 -5.71
C GLY A 85 2.66 1.96 -6.53
N ILE A 86 2.33 2.17 -7.79
CA ILE A 86 3.09 2.98 -8.73
C ILE A 86 2.22 4.10 -9.30
N GLY A 87 2.84 5.20 -9.71
CA GLY A 87 2.17 6.23 -10.51
C GLY A 87 1.89 5.71 -11.93
N GLY A 88 0.96 6.37 -12.62
CA GLY A 88 0.84 6.28 -14.07
C GLY A 88 1.51 7.49 -14.72
N GLY A 89 1.67 7.47 -16.04
CA GLY A 89 2.09 8.62 -16.81
C GLY A 89 1.05 9.77 -16.75
N PRO A 90 1.47 11.01 -17.05
CA PRO A 90 0.57 12.15 -17.12
C PRO A 90 -0.25 12.17 -18.40
N ASN A 91 -0.79 11.01 -18.81
CA ASN A 91 -1.45 10.81 -20.09
C ASN A 91 -2.95 11.00 -19.98
N LYS A 92 -3.56 11.58 -21.00
CA LYS A 92 -5.01 11.59 -21.20
C LYS A 92 -5.49 10.18 -21.55
N ALA A 93 -6.77 9.90 -21.34
CA ALA A 93 -7.32 8.54 -21.51
C ALA A 93 -7.00 7.90 -22.87
N HIS A 94 -7.06 8.66 -23.97
CA HIS A 94 -6.81 8.16 -25.33
C HIS A 94 -5.31 7.99 -25.68
N GLU A 95 -4.43 8.49 -24.81
CA GLU A 95 -2.97 8.42 -24.96
C GLU A 95 -2.37 7.29 -24.13
N VAL A 96 -3.13 6.74 -23.16
CA VAL A 96 -2.66 5.64 -22.29
C VAL A 96 -2.52 4.36 -23.10
N SER A 97 -1.32 3.81 -23.18
CA SER A 97 -1.11 2.51 -23.80
C SER A 97 -1.71 1.38 -22.96
N LEU A 98 -2.10 0.28 -23.61
CA LEU A 98 -2.58 -0.91 -22.90
C LEU A 98 -1.49 -1.49 -21.98
N GLU A 99 -0.23 -1.36 -22.33
CA GLU A 99 0.91 -1.77 -21.49
C GLU A 99 0.97 -0.96 -20.21
N GLU A 100 0.92 0.38 -20.29
CA GLU A 100 0.87 1.26 -19.12
C GLU A 100 -0.34 0.96 -18.25
N TRP A 101 -1.52 0.86 -18.85
CA TRP A 101 -2.75 0.48 -18.17
C TRP A 101 -2.57 -0.82 -17.40
N ASN A 102 -2.15 -1.89 -18.06
CA ASN A 102 -1.98 -3.21 -17.45
C ASN A 102 -0.96 -3.19 -16.32
N LYS A 103 0.15 -2.47 -16.46
CA LYS A 103 1.17 -2.34 -15.42
C LYS A 103 0.62 -1.65 -14.17
N VAL A 104 -0.10 -0.54 -14.33
CA VAL A 104 -0.68 0.20 -13.20
C VAL A 104 -1.77 -0.63 -12.52
N ILE A 105 -2.64 -1.27 -13.28
CA ILE A 105 -3.70 -2.14 -12.73
C ILE A 105 -3.10 -3.35 -12.01
N ALA A 106 -2.09 -4.00 -12.59
CA ALA A 106 -1.44 -5.17 -11.97
C ALA A 106 -0.88 -4.84 -10.59
N VAL A 107 -0.17 -3.73 -10.44
CA VAL A 107 0.45 -3.37 -9.15
C VAL A 107 -0.60 -2.77 -8.20
N ASN A 108 -1.35 -1.74 -8.64
CA ASN A 108 -2.16 -0.94 -7.74
C ASN A 108 -3.48 -1.61 -7.36
N GLN A 109 -4.11 -2.32 -8.29
CA GLN A 109 -5.43 -2.93 -8.09
C GLN A 109 -5.32 -4.42 -7.81
N THR A 110 -4.72 -5.18 -8.73
CA THR A 110 -4.56 -6.64 -8.57
C THR A 110 -3.67 -6.95 -7.36
N GLY A 111 -2.58 -6.20 -7.16
CA GLY A 111 -1.69 -6.38 -6.01
C GLY A 111 -2.40 -6.16 -4.67
N ILE A 112 -3.24 -5.13 -4.55
CA ILE A 112 -4.05 -4.91 -3.34
C ILE A 112 -5.08 -6.03 -3.18
N PHE A 113 -5.72 -6.48 -4.25
CA PHE A 113 -6.63 -7.63 -4.20
C PHE A 113 -5.90 -8.89 -3.69
N LEU A 114 -4.75 -9.22 -4.24
CA LEU A 114 -4.01 -10.43 -3.89
C LEU A 114 -3.55 -10.41 -2.42
N ILE A 115 -2.95 -9.33 -1.96
CA ILE A 115 -2.48 -9.28 -0.58
C ILE A 115 -3.64 -9.31 0.41
N ASN A 116 -4.77 -8.62 0.14
CA ASN A 116 -5.97 -8.72 0.95
C ASN A 116 -6.49 -10.15 0.99
N LYS A 117 -6.62 -10.82 -0.17
CA LYS A 117 -7.10 -12.20 -0.30
C LYS A 117 -6.34 -13.17 0.62
N TYR A 118 -5.02 -13.14 0.55
CA TYR A 118 -4.21 -14.10 1.30
C TYR A 118 -4.11 -13.75 2.79
N VAL A 119 -4.04 -12.46 3.14
CA VAL A 119 -4.02 -12.04 4.55
C VAL A 119 -5.37 -12.27 5.22
N ILE A 120 -6.49 -11.96 4.57
CA ILE A 120 -7.83 -12.25 5.11
C ILE A 120 -8.00 -13.74 5.38
N ASN A 121 -7.53 -14.61 4.49
CA ASN A 121 -7.60 -16.06 4.69
C ASN A 121 -6.88 -16.50 5.98
N GLU A 122 -5.79 -15.85 6.35
CA GLU A 122 -5.11 -16.15 7.62
C GLU A 122 -5.79 -15.46 8.82
N MET A 123 -6.28 -14.23 8.66
CA MET A 123 -7.04 -13.54 9.71
C MET A 123 -8.31 -14.29 10.10
N LEU A 124 -8.99 -14.94 9.16
CA LEU A 124 -10.16 -15.79 9.45
C LEU A 124 -9.83 -16.97 10.38
N LYS A 125 -8.61 -17.52 10.28
CA LYS A 125 -8.13 -18.62 11.12
C LYS A 125 -7.71 -18.15 12.51
N SER A 126 -7.23 -16.91 12.64
CA SER A 126 -6.70 -16.34 13.88
C SER A 126 -7.70 -15.47 14.67
N GLY A 127 -8.96 -15.36 14.21
CA GLY A 127 -10.01 -14.66 14.94
C GLY A 127 -10.16 -13.18 14.61
N GLY A 128 -9.61 -12.71 13.49
CA GLY A 128 -9.82 -11.36 12.99
C GLY A 128 -8.56 -10.55 12.79
N GLY A 129 -8.72 -9.25 12.51
CA GLY A 129 -7.61 -8.35 12.25
C GLY A 129 -8.05 -6.96 11.77
N ALA A 130 -7.09 -6.16 11.34
CA ALA A 130 -7.39 -4.86 10.75
C ALA A 130 -6.56 -4.59 9.49
N ILE A 131 -7.21 -4.09 8.47
CA ILE A 131 -6.64 -3.81 7.15
C ILE A 131 -6.83 -2.34 6.82
N VAL A 132 -5.77 -1.70 6.32
CA VAL A 132 -5.81 -0.37 5.72
C VAL A 132 -5.29 -0.44 4.30
N ASN A 133 -6.14 -0.10 3.33
CA ASN A 133 -5.77 0.00 1.93
C ASN A 133 -5.41 1.45 1.57
N THR A 134 -4.31 1.67 0.87
CA THR A 134 -3.90 3.01 0.42
C THR A 134 -4.50 3.33 -0.95
N SER A 135 -5.57 4.11 -0.93
CA SER A 135 -6.18 4.71 -2.10
C SER A 135 -5.44 6.02 -2.48
N SER A 136 -6.16 7.02 -2.91
CA SER A 136 -5.70 8.36 -3.26
C SER A 136 -6.89 9.31 -3.30
N MET A 137 -6.65 10.61 -3.18
CA MET A 137 -7.66 11.61 -3.53
C MET A 137 -8.18 11.40 -4.96
N TYR A 138 -7.33 10.93 -5.89
CA TYR A 138 -7.72 10.60 -7.26
C TYR A 138 -8.55 9.32 -7.40
N GLY A 139 -8.75 8.58 -6.34
CA GLY A 139 -9.77 7.54 -6.25
C GLY A 139 -11.14 8.07 -5.82
N LEU A 140 -11.22 9.32 -5.32
CA LEU A 140 -12.45 9.95 -4.85
C LEU A 140 -12.96 11.02 -5.82
N VAL A 141 -12.05 11.72 -6.49
CA VAL A 141 -12.37 12.79 -7.46
C VAL A 141 -11.65 12.54 -8.79
N GLY A 142 -12.19 13.11 -9.86
CA GLY A 142 -11.57 13.04 -11.18
C GLY A 142 -10.29 13.86 -11.27
N THR A 143 -9.45 13.52 -12.24
CA THR A 143 -8.27 14.30 -12.62
C THR A 143 -8.17 14.37 -14.15
N THR A 144 -7.52 15.40 -14.64
CA THR A 144 -7.30 15.59 -16.09
C THR A 144 -6.15 14.75 -16.63
N MET A 145 -5.36 14.15 -15.75
CA MET A 145 -4.19 13.30 -16.05
C MET A 145 -4.16 12.08 -15.15
N SER A 146 -3.22 11.14 -15.41
CA SER A 146 -3.07 9.91 -14.62
C SER A 146 -4.30 9.00 -14.64
N PHE A 147 -4.86 8.78 -15.83
CA PHE A 147 -6.11 8.04 -16.03
C PHE A 147 -6.08 6.63 -15.42
N ALA A 148 -5.06 5.82 -15.76
CA ALA A 148 -4.93 4.46 -15.24
C ALA A 148 -4.77 4.42 -13.71
N TYR A 149 -3.99 5.35 -13.15
CA TYR A 149 -3.81 5.49 -11.70
C TYR A 149 -5.14 5.80 -11.00
N SER A 150 -5.88 6.79 -11.48
CA SER A 150 -7.17 7.17 -10.91
C SER A 150 -8.17 6.03 -10.93
N ALA A 151 -8.26 5.31 -12.05
CA ALA A 151 -9.11 4.12 -12.17
C ALA A 151 -8.73 3.05 -11.14
N SER A 152 -7.43 2.76 -10.98
CA SER A 152 -6.94 1.79 -9.99
C SER A 152 -7.29 2.21 -8.56
N LYS A 153 -7.13 3.50 -8.23
CA LYS A 153 -7.41 4.02 -6.89
C LYS A 153 -8.91 4.11 -6.58
N GLY A 154 -9.74 4.36 -7.58
CA GLY A 154 -11.20 4.27 -7.47
C GLY A 154 -11.67 2.84 -7.16
N ALA A 155 -11.08 1.85 -7.81
CA ALA A 155 -11.36 0.43 -7.54
C ALA A 155 -11.03 0.04 -6.08
N ILE A 156 -9.91 0.55 -5.51
CA ILE A 156 -9.52 0.28 -4.12
C ILE A 156 -10.61 0.74 -3.14
N ASN A 157 -11.22 1.90 -3.38
CA ASN A 157 -12.29 2.40 -2.50
C ASN A 157 -13.48 1.45 -2.47
N GLN A 158 -13.88 0.90 -3.63
CA GLN A 158 -15.00 -0.03 -3.70
C GLN A 158 -14.64 -1.41 -3.17
N MET A 159 -13.43 -1.91 -3.44
CA MET A 159 -12.93 -3.14 -2.83
C MET A 159 -12.95 -3.04 -1.30
N THR A 160 -12.46 -1.93 -0.74
CA THR A 160 -12.44 -1.70 0.71
C THR A 160 -13.84 -1.79 1.32
N ARG A 161 -14.85 -1.13 0.71
CA ARG A 161 -16.25 -1.19 1.19
C ARG A 161 -16.80 -2.62 1.15
N SER A 162 -16.55 -3.33 0.05
CA SER A 162 -17.01 -4.71 -0.10
C SER A 162 -16.38 -5.64 0.93
N LEU A 163 -15.06 -5.54 1.13
CA LEU A 163 -14.33 -6.34 2.13
C LEU A 163 -14.83 -6.02 3.56
N ALA A 164 -14.99 -4.73 3.89
CA ALA A 164 -15.49 -4.32 5.20
C ALA A 164 -16.87 -4.92 5.52
N LEU A 165 -17.78 -4.89 4.55
CA LEU A 165 -19.12 -5.47 4.72
C LEU A 165 -19.09 -7.00 4.81
N THR A 166 -18.28 -7.64 3.97
CA THR A 166 -18.20 -9.10 3.89
C THR A 166 -17.68 -9.71 5.18
N TYR A 167 -16.61 -9.13 5.75
CA TYR A 167 -15.87 -9.72 6.88
C TYR A 167 -16.13 -9.05 8.23
N ALA A 168 -17.12 -8.16 8.33
CA ALA A 168 -17.45 -7.48 9.57
C ALA A 168 -17.78 -8.46 10.73
N ARG A 169 -18.47 -9.55 10.43
CA ARG A 169 -18.85 -10.57 11.44
C ARG A 169 -17.68 -11.49 11.82
N ASP A 170 -16.63 -11.51 11.02
CA ASP A 170 -15.41 -12.28 11.26
C ASP A 170 -14.36 -11.47 12.04
N ASN A 171 -14.77 -10.34 12.64
CA ASN A 171 -13.89 -9.43 13.39
C ASN A 171 -12.72 -8.90 12.54
N ILE A 172 -12.90 -8.74 11.21
CA ILE A 172 -11.92 -8.13 10.31
C ILE A 172 -12.42 -6.75 9.91
N ARG A 173 -11.71 -5.72 10.34
CA ARG A 173 -12.01 -4.33 9.98
C ARG A 173 -11.19 -3.92 8.77
N VAL A 174 -11.84 -3.36 7.75
CA VAL A 174 -11.15 -2.90 6.54
C VAL A 174 -11.49 -1.44 6.28
N ASN A 175 -10.47 -0.61 6.20
CA ASN A 175 -10.56 0.82 5.91
C ASN A 175 -9.63 1.21 4.77
N ALA A 176 -9.82 2.40 4.22
CA ALA A 176 -8.89 3.01 3.27
C ALA A 176 -8.49 4.41 3.73
N ILE A 177 -7.27 4.79 3.39
CA ILE A 177 -6.83 6.17 3.39
C ILE A 177 -6.76 6.68 1.95
N ALA A 178 -7.04 7.97 1.75
CA ALA A 178 -6.97 8.63 0.45
C ALA A 178 -6.05 9.85 0.53
N PRO A 179 -4.71 9.66 0.53
CA PRO A 179 -3.77 10.76 0.62
C PRO A 179 -3.91 11.74 -0.55
N GLY A 180 -3.68 13.02 -0.28
CA GLY A 180 -3.44 14.03 -1.29
C GLY A 180 -2.01 13.94 -1.85
N TYR A 181 -1.42 15.07 -2.19
CA TYR A 181 -0.03 15.10 -2.63
C TYR A 181 0.93 15.01 -1.44
N VAL A 182 1.61 13.88 -1.34
CA VAL A 182 2.62 13.59 -0.32
C VAL A 182 3.99 13.54 -1.00
N ASP A 183 4.98 14.28 -0.50
CA ASP A 183 6.33 14.31 -1.06
C ASP A 183 7.06 13.01 -0.76
N THR A 184 6.89 12.04 -1.63
CA THR A 184 7.42 10.67 -1.53
C THR A 184 8.24 10.33 -2.77
N PRO A 185 9.01 9.24 -2.77
CA PRO A 185 9.73 8.77 -3.95
C PRO A 185 8.86 8.54 -5.20
N ILE A 186 7.56 8.34 -5.07
CA ILE A 186 6.63 8.27 -6.22
C ILE A 186 6.59 9.56 -7.02
N LEU A 187 6.89 10.71 -6.38
CA LEU A 187 7.01 12.02 -7.01
C LEU A 187 8.45 12.41 -7.36
N ALA A 188 9.44 11.51 -7.21
CA ALA A 188 10.86 11.84 -7.40
C ALA A 188 11.16 12.33 -8.83
N SER A 189 10.48 11.76 -9.84
CA SER A 189 10.65 12.13 -11.25
C SER A 189 9.81 13.35 -11.68
N VAL A 190 8.96 13.90 -10.80
CA VAL A 190 8.12 15.06 -11.11
C VAL A 190 8.97 16.33 -11.02
N PRO A 191 9.02 17.17 -12.08
CA PRO A 191 9.74 18.43 -12.07
C PRO A 191 9.29 19.37 -10.95
N LYS A 192 10.18 20.25 -10.50
CA LYS A 192 9.91 21.14 -9.36
C LYS A 192 8.71 22.07 -9.61
N ASP A 193 8.63 22.66 -10.78
CA ASP A 193 7.53 23.53 -11.19
C ASP A 193 6.18 22.82 -11.15
N MET A 194 6.13 21.54 -11.52
CA MET A 194 4.93 20.72 -11.39
C MET A 194 4.62 20.39 -9.92
N LYS A 195 5.62 20.14 -9.08
CA LYS A 195 5.41 19.95 -7.63
C LYS A 195 4.89 21.22 -6.97
N ASP A 196 5.41 22.38 -7.37
CA ASP A 196 4.92 23.68 -6.89
C ASP A 196 3.46 23.92 -7.33
N ALA A 197 3.11 23.57 -8.57
CA ALA A 197 1.72 23.62 -9.05
C ALA A 197 0.80 22.67 -8.26
N MET A 198 1.26 21.44 -7.94
CA MET A 198 0.53 20.50 -7.07
C MET A 198 0.31 21.08 -5.67
N ALA A 199 1.34 21.69 -5.08
CA ALA A 199 1.25 22.32 -3.77
C ALA A 199 0.20 23.44 -3.75
N ASN A 200 0.17 24.26 -4.80
CA ASN A 200 -0.79 25.37 -4.93
C ASN A 200 -2.26 24.91 -5.10
N GLN A 201 -2.49 23.67 -5.52
CA GLN A 201 -3.84 23.09 -5.56
C GLN A 201 -4.36 22.66 -4.18
N LEU A 202 -3.47 22.50 -3.20
CA LEU A 202 -3.86 22.14 -1.86
C LEU A 202 -4.19 23.38 -1.02
N PRO A 203 -5.28 23.41 -0.25
CA PRO A 203 -5.60 24.55 0.62
C PRO A 203 -4.50 24.90 1.62
N ILE A 204 -3.67 23.92 2.00
CA ILE A 204 -2.51 24.12 2.90
C ILE A 204 -1.29 24.75 2.20
N GLY A 205 -1.30 24.88 0.86
CA GLY A 205 -0.24 25.52 0.08
C GLY A 205 1.10 24.78 0.02
N ARG A 206 1.15 23.52 0.42
CA ARG A 206 2.38 22.69 0.37
C ARG A 206 2.07 21.21 0.21
N LEU A 207 3.05 20.46 -0.27
CA LEU A 207 2.97 19.00 -0.21
C LEU A 207 3.00 18.53 1.26
N THR A 208 2.31 17.45 1.55
CA THR A 208 2.34 16.83 2.88
C THR A 208 3.64 16.05 3.05
N SER A 209 4.28 16.16 4.22
CA SER A 209 5.39 15.27 4.60
C SER A 209 4.85 13.89 4.95
N TRP A 210 5.64 12.85 4.69
CA TRP A 210 5.38 11.48 5.10
C TRP A 210 6.17 11.07 6.37
N ILE A 211 6.94 12.03 6.91
CA ILE A 211 7.73 11.91 8.16
C ILE A 211 6.99 12.65 9.26
#